data_ea54ecd1533a2db5fb5583227d765952
#
_entry.id   ea54ecd1533a2db5fb5583227d765952
#
_cell.length_a   1.000
_cell.length_b   1.000
_cell.length_c   1.000
_cell.angle_alpha   90.00
_cell.angle_beta   90.00
_cell.angle_gamma   90.00
#
_symmetry.space_group_name_H-M   'P 1'
#
loop_
_entity.id
_entity.type
_entity.pdbx_description
1 polymer ?
#
loop_
_entity_poly.entity_id
_entity_poly.type
_entity_poly.pdbx_seq_one_letter_code
_entity_poly.pdbx_strand_id
1 'polypeptide(L)'
;MDATRRVTAVLGPTNTGKTHHAIDRMLAHRTGVIGLPLRLLAREVYDRIVARVGPSVVALVTGEERIVPDRTQYWVCTTEAMPLEIGADFVAVDEIQLCADADRGHVFTDRLLRARGLNETLFLGSDTMRGAIAGLVPHVTFLRRERMSTLKYAGSKKLSRMPARSAIVGFSVENVYAIAELIRRQKGGCAVVMGALSPRTRNAQVALYQNGDVDYLVATDAIGMGLNLDIKHVAFSATAKFDGRRMRALYPQELAQIAGRAGRHTEDGTFGVTGEARPFDEDVVEAIETHRFAPVRKLHWRNEALDFGTADRLIRSLEEPTSNEWLTRAREADDLLSLKALAALPEVRDKLTEPKRVQLLWDVCRIPDFRSSTGPEHTTLLTKIFEFLVGRGLGGG
;
A
#
# COMPACT_ATOMS: atom_id res chain seq x y z
N MET A 1 11.51 31.80 -1.04
CA MET A 1 11.14 30.41 -1.40
C MET A 1 12.37 29.74 -1.93
N ASP A 2 12.76 28.68 -1.29
CA ASP A 2 13.99 28.01 -1.68
C ASP A 2 13.77 27.33 -3.04
N ALA A 3 14.41 27.88 -4.08
CA ALA A 3 14.30 27.41 -5.46
C ALA A 3 14.81 25.95 -5.64
N THR A 4 15.37 25.37 -4.57
CA THR A 4 15.93 24.01 -4.56
C THR A 4 14.92 22.94 -4.17
N ARG A 5 13.81 23.31 -3.52
CA ARG A 5 12.77 22.36 -3.11
C ARG A 5 11.73 22.18 -4.19
N ARG A 6 11.74 21.02 -4.83
CA ARG A 6 10.74 20.66 -5.83
C ARG A 6 9.75 19.66 -5.24
N VAL A 7 8.46 19.91 -5.44
CA VAL A 7 7.41 18.93 -5.17
C VAL A 7 6.70 18.64 -6.47
N THR A 8 6.76 17.39 -6.89
CA THR A 8 6.19 16.94 -8.16
C THR A 8 5.24 15.77 -7.92
N ALA A 9 4.06 15.84 -8.52
CA ALA A 9 3.12 14.73 -8.58
C ALA A 9 3.22 14.10 -9.98
N VAL A 10 3.62 12.83 -10.03
CA VAL A 10 3.73 12.04 -11.27
C VAL A 10 2.50 11.15 -11.35
N LEU A 11 1.55 11.53 -12.18
CA LEU A 11 0.22 10.91 -12.22
C LEU A 11 -0.05 10.26 -13.57
N GLY A 12 -0.81 9.17 -13.55
CA GLY A 12 -1.20 8.46 -14.76
C GLY A 12 -1.62 7.03 -14.51
N PRO A 13 -1.98 6.32 -15.59
CA PRO A 13 -2.38 4.93 -15.53
C PRO A 13 -1.30 4.02 -14.93
N THR A 14 -1.75 2.85 -14.50
CA THR A 14 -0.88 1.77 -14.05
C THR A 14 0.08 1.35 -15.17
N ASN A 15 1.28 0.90 -14.78
CA ASN A 15 2.27 0.34 -15.69
C ASN A 15 2.85 1.36 -16.68
N THR A 16 3.05 2.58 -16.22
CA THR A 16 3.60 3.69 -17.02
C THR A 16 4.99 4.13 -16.57
N GLY A 17 5.68 3.31 -15.76
CA GLY A 17 7.05 3.57 -15.35
C GLY A 17 7.23 4.61 -14.25
N LYS A 18 6.18 4.92 -13.49
CA LYS A 18 6.26 5.92 -12.41
C LYS A 18 7.24 5.52 -11.31
N THR A 19 7.20 4.26 -10.85
CA THR A 19 8.09 3.78 -9.80
C THR A 19 9.54 3.75 -10.28
N HIS A 20 9.78 3.33 -11.51
CA HIS A 20 11.10 3.35 -12.12
C HIS A 20 11.66 4.78 -12.18
N HIS A 21 10.84 5.75 -12.58
CA HIS A 21 11.21 7.15 -12.58
C HIS A 21 11.60 7.64 -11.18
N ALA A 22 10.82 7.28 -10.15
CA ALA A 22 11.13 7.65 -8.78
C ALA A 22 12.46 7.06 -8.30
N ILE A 23 12.74 5.81 -8.64
CA ILE A 23 14.03 5.17 -8.31
C ILE A 23 15.18 5.92 -8.98
N ASP A 24 15.08 6.23 -10.26
CA ASP A 24 16.11 6.98 -10.98
C ASP A 24 16.36 8.36 -10.36
N ARG A 25 15.29 9.06 -10.00
CA ARG A 25 15.39 10.35 -9.33
C ARG A 25 16.04 10.24 -7.95
N MET A 26 15.65 9.23 -7.17
CA MET A 26 16.23 9.02 -5.84
C MET A 26 17.73 8.76 -5.90
N LEU A 27 18.16 7.91 -6.84
CA LEU A 27 19.57 7.54 -6.98
C LEU A 27 20.44 8.66 -7.57
N ALA A 28 19.83 9.72 -8.09
CA ALA A 28 20.51 10.96 -8.46
C ALA A 28 20.82 11.85 -7.25
N HIS A 29 20.23 11.59 -6.11
CA HIS A 29 20.51 12.27 -4.85
C HIS A 29 21.41 11.43 -3.96
N ARG A 30 22.09 12.08 -3.02
CA ARG A 30 22.97 11.41 -2.07
C ARG A 30 22.19 10.54 -1.08
N THR A 31 21.03 11.00 -0.64
CA THR A 31 20.17 10.30 0.30
C THR A 31 18.72 10.34 -0.16
N GLY A 32 17.95 9.34 0.22
CA GLY A 32 16.54 9.29 -0.15
C GLY A 32 15.73 8.32 0.68
N VAL A 33 14.42 8.55 0.67
CA VAL A 33 13.39 7.67 1.27
C VAL A 33 12.31 7.45 0.24
N ILE A 34 11.93 6.20 0.02
CA ILE A 34 10.78 5.86 -0.80
C ILE A 34 9.80 5.00 -0.01
N GLY A 35 8.54 5.45 0.04
CA GLY A 35 7.43 4.75 0.67
C GLY A 35 6.59 4.01 -0.36
N LEU A 36 6.35 2.74 -0.10
CA LEU A 36 5.63 1.85 -1.00
C LEU A 36 4.39 1.26 -0.29
N PRO A 37 3.32 0.99 -1.02
CA PRO A 37 2.05 0.61 -0.40
C PRO A 37 2.02 -0.82 0.15
N LEU A 38 2.92 -1.69 -0.33
CA LEU A 38 2.94 -3.10 0.01
C LEU A 38 4.34 -3.59 0.32
N ARG A 39 4.44 -4.55 1.25
CA ARG A 39 5.70 -5.23 1.58
C ARG A 39 6.33 -5.92 0.38
N LEU A 40 5.53 -6.54 -0.48
CA LEU A 40 5.98 -7.15 -1.74
C LEU A 40 6.70 -6.15 -2.63
N LEU A 41 6.09 -5.01 -2.85
CA LEU A 41 6.64 -3.97 -3.70
C LEU A 41 7.88 -3.33 -3.06
N ALA A 42 7.87 -3.13 -1.75
CA ALA A 42 9.03 -2.62 -1.03
C ALA A 42 10.24 -3.55 -1.22
N ARG A 43 10.04 -4.86 -1.10
CA ARG A 43 11.10 -5.84 -1.33
C ARG A 43 11.60 -5.82 -2.76
N GLU A 44 10.72 -5.76 -3.73
CA GLU A 44 11.10 -5.67 -5.16
C GLU A 44 11.94 -4.41 -5.44
N VAL A 45 11.50 -3.27 -4.95
CA VAL A 45 12.22 -2.00 -5.12
C VAL A 45 13.56 -2.04 -4.41
N TYR A 46 13.61 -2.59 -3.20
CA TYR A 46 14.86 -2.80 -2.48
C TYR A 46 15.86 -3.61 -3.31
N ASP A 47 15.43 -4.75 -3.85
CA ASP A 47 16.30 -5.62 -4.67
C ASP A 47 16.79 -4.90 -5.92
N ARG A 48 15.95 -4.09 -6.57
CA ARG A 48 16.33 -3.29 -7.74
C ARG A 48 17.37 -2.22 -7.42
N ILE A 49 17.25 -1.57 -6.27
CA ILE A 49 18.21 -0.54 -5.82
C ILE A 49 19.52 -1.18 -5.41
N VAL A 50 19.48 -2.29 -4.68
CA VAL A 50 20.68 -3.06 -4.28
C VAL A 50 21.47 -3.51 -5.53
N ALA A 51 20.78 -3.95 -6.58
CA ALA A 51 21.42 -4.34 -7.83
C ALA A 51 22.19 -3.19 -8.49
N ARG A 52 21.79 -1.93 -8.23
CA ARG A 52 22.43 -0.73 -8.81
C ARG A 52 23.52 -0.14 -7.95
N VAL A 53 23.37 -0.15 -6.64
CA VAL A 53 24.29 0.58 -5.73
C VAL A 53 24.90 -0.28 -4.63
N GLY A 54 24.54 -1.57 -4.57
CA GLY A 54 25.04 -2.49 -3.56
C GLY A 54 24.24 -2.44 -2.26
N PRO A 55 24.34 -3.50 -1.42
CA PRO A 55 23.54 -3.63 -0.21
C PRO A 55 24.00 -2.76 0.96
N SER A 56 25.23 -2.27 0.93
CA SER A 56 25.82 -1.55 2.08
C SER A 56 25.21 -0.18 2.37
N VAL A 57 24.48 0.39 1.43
CA VAL A 57 23.90 1.74 1.52
C VAL A 57 22.38 1.76 1.47
N VAL A 58 21.72 0.60 1.41
CA VAL A 58 20.27 0.49 1.22
C VAL A 58 19.64 -0.18 2.43
N ALA A 59 18.62 0.45 3.01
CA ALA A 59 17.79 -0.13 4.07
C ALA A 59 16.46 -0.61 3.50
N LEU A 60 15.92 -1.65 4.11
CA LEU A 60 14.55 -2.12 3.89
C LEU A 60 13.84 -2.14 5.25
N VAL A 61 12.77 -1.38 5.39
CA VAL A 61 11.99 -1.32 6.63
C VAL A 61 10.51 -1.52 6.31
N THR A 62 10.02 -2.68 6.69
CA THR A 62 8.60 -3.05 6.58
C THR A 62 8.12 -3.66 7.89
N GLY A 63 6.85 -4.03 7.97
CA GLY A 63 6.33 -4.74 9.13
C GLY A 63 6.89 -6.16 9.30
N GLU A 64 7.52 -6.74 8.26
CA GLU A 64 8.07 -8.10 8.28
C GLU A 64 9.60 -8.13 8.30
N GLU A 65 10.24 -7.18 7.63
CA GLU A 65 11.69 -7.18 7.42
C GLU A 65 12.29 -5.86 7.90
N ARG A 66 13.46 -5.96 8.52
CA ARG A 66 14.25 -4.79 8.90
C ARG A 66 15.71 -5.05 8.58
N ILE A 67 16.21 -4.40 7.55
CA ILE A 67 17.61 -4.42 7.14
C ILE A 67 18.09 -2.97 7.16
N VAL A 68 18.97 -2.62 8.08
CA VAL A 68 19.46 -1.24 8.22
C VAL A 68 20.99 -1.25 8.36
N PRO A 69 21.72 -1.06 7.25
CA PRO A 69 23.18 -0.92 7.29
C PRO A 69 23.61 0.34 8.03
N ASP A 70 24.82 0.33 8.61
CA ASP A 70 25.34 1.48 9.35
C ASP A 70 25.48 2.74 8.48
N ARG A 71 25.77 2.58 7.19
CA ARG A 71 25.94 3.68 6.24
C ARG A 71 24.77 3.84 5.30
N THR A 72 23.56 3.64 5.78
CA THR A 72 22.35 3.74 4.97
C THR A 72 22.24 5.13 4.35
N GLN A 73 22.10 5.15 3.02
CA GLN A 73 21.83 6.35 2.22
C GLN A 73 20.40 6.34 1.68
N TYR A 74 19.90 5.18 1.31
CA TYR A 74 18.58 5.02 0.70
C TYR A 74 17.70 4.09 1.55
N TRP A 75 16.52 4.59 1.91
CA TRP A 75 15.56 3.88 2.74
C TRP A 75 14.37 3.45 1.89
N VAL A 76 14.19 2.15 1.74
CA VAL A 76 13.02 1.56 1.07
C VAL A 76 12.09 1.04 2.14
N CYS A 77 10.89 1.57 2.19
CA CYS A 77 9.96 1.33 3.31
C CYS A 77 8.55 1.09 2.80
N THR A 78 7.74 0.41 3.60
CA THR A 78 6.30 0.60 3.48
C THR A 78 5.96 2.02 3.93
N THR A 79 4.87 2.57 3.43
CA THR A 79 4.48 3.96 3.71
C THR A 79 4.35 4.24 5.20
N GLU A 80 3.81 3.28 5.95
CA GLU A 80 3.67 3.36 7.41
C GLU A 80 5.02 3.41 8.15
N ALA A 81 6.05 2.79 7.56
CA ALA A 81 7.37 2.66 8.20
C ALA A 81 8.37 3.73 7.76
N MET A 82 7.96 4.71 6.96
CA MET A 82 8.86 5.77 6.46
C MET A 82 9.49 6.57 7.61
N PRO A 83 10.84 6.68 7.66
CA PRO A 83 11.51 7.56 8.61
C PRO A 83 11.46 9.00 8.11
N LEU A 84 10.54 9.81 8.59
CA LEU A 84 10.34 11.19 8.13
C LEU A 84 11.33 12.19 8.70
N GLU A 85 12.03 11.84 9.76
CA GLU A 85 12.86 12.76 10.55
C GLU A 85 14.35 12.74 10.17
N ILE A 86 14.76 11.90 9.24
CA ILE A 86 16.18 11.74 8.91
C ILE A 86 16.77 12.85 8.03
N GLY A 87 15.93 13.73 7.48
CA GLY A 87 16.41 14.83 6.65
C GLY A 87 17.00 14.37 5.31
N ALA A 88 16.38 13.41 4.65
CA ALA A 88 16.85 12.94 3.35
C ALA A 88 16.67 13.99 2.25
N ASP A 89 17.57 14.01 1.28
CA ASP A 89 17.51 14.94 0.14
C ASP A 89 16.27 14.71 -0.72
N PHE A 90 15.87 13.46 -0.86
CA PHE A 90 14.78 13.03 -1.71
C PHE A 90 13.77 12.19 -0.91
N VAL A 91 12.50 12.44 -1.14
CA VAL A 91 11.41 11.62 -0.59
C VAL A 91 10.41 11.32 -1.70
N ALA A 92 10.00 10.07 -1.81
CA ALA A 92 8.92 9.66 -2.71
C ALA A 92 7.88 8.82 -1.98
N VAL A 93 6.62 9.00 -2.36
CA VAL A 93 5.51 8.17 -1.87
C VAL A 93 4.76 7.62 -3.07
N ASP A 94 4.71 6.30 -3.19
CA ASP A 94 4.03 5.61 -4.28
C ASP A 94 2.56 5.36 -3.95
N GLU A 95 1.75 5.23 -4.99
CA GLU A 95 0.30 4.95 -4.90
C GLU A 95 -0.45 5.96 -4.01
N ILE A 96 -0.21 7.24 -4.27
CA ILE A 96 -0.76 8.34 -3.43
C ILE A 96 -2.29 8.40 -3.42
N GLN A 97 -2.97 7.80 -4.40
CA GLN A 97 -4.43 7.72 -4.38
C GLN A 97 -4.97 6.90 -3.19
N LEU A 98 -4.11 6.15 -2.50
CA LEU A 98 -4.49 5.47 -1.27
C LEU A 98 -4.84 6.42 -0.11
N CYS A 99 -4.59 7.72 -0.26
CA CYS A 99 -5.17 8.74 0.63
C CYS A 99 -6.70 8.62 0.74
N ALA A 100 -7.36 8.09 -0.29
CA ALA A 100 -8.81 7.86 -0.29
C ALA A 100 -9.23 6.52 0.29
N ASP A 101 -8.28 5.66 0.68
CA ASP A 101 -8.59 4.38 1.32
C ASP A 101 -9.12 4.58 2.74
N ALA A 102 -10.21 3.90 3.07
CA ALA A 102 -10.89 4.10 4.35
C ALA A 102 -10.07 3.64 5.56
N ASP A 103 -9.19 2.66 5.40
CA ASP A 103 -8.41 2.09 6.49
C ASP A 103 -7.02 2.70 6.62
N ARG A 104 -6.33 2.86 5.49
CA ARG A 104 -4.94 3.30 5.45
C ARG A 104 -4.77 4.75 5.00
N GLY A 105 -5.84 5.37 4.51
CA GLY A 105 -5.75 6.68 3.85
C GLY A 105 -5.16 7.77 4.72
N HIS A 106 -5.42 7.76 6.03
CA HIS A 106 -4.89 8.78 6.93
C HIS A 106 -3.35 8.77 6.97
N VAL A 107 -2.71 7.61 6.82
CA VAL A 107 -1.24 7.52 6.77
C VAL A 107 -0.72 8.15 5.48
N PHE A 108 -1.31 7.81 4.33
CA PHE A 108 -0.92 8.39 3.04
C PHE A 108 -1.17 9.91 3.00
N THR A 109 -2.29 10.35 3.56
CA THR A 109 -2.62 11.78 3.65
C THR A 109 -1.61 12.52 4.51
N ASP A 110 -1.19 11.94 5.64
CA ASP A 110 -0.12 12.51 6.45
C ASP A 110 1.17 12.69 5.66
N ARG A 111 1.57 11.67 4.87
CA ARG A 111 2.76 11.76 4.03
C ARG A 111 2.61 12.81 2.95
N LEU A 112 1.44 12.91 2.33
CA LEU A 112 1.16 13.93 1.32
C LEU A 112 1.31 15.34 1.90
N LEU A 113 0.82 15.57 3.10
CA LEU A 113 0.84 16.90 3.74
C LEU A 113 2.19 17.24 4.36
N ARG A 114 2.94 16.27 4.87
CA ARG A 114 4.11 16.52 5.71
C ARG A 114 5.43 15.95 5.21
N ALA A 115 5.43 14.87 4.42
CA ALA A 115 6.67 14.26 3.96
C ALA A 115 7.32 15.11 2.87
N ARG A 116 8.53 15.60 3.11
CA ARG A 116 9.28 16.44 2.18
C ARG A 116 10.75 16.08 2.20
N GLY A 117 11.32 15.89 1.01
CA GLY A 117 12.78 15.85 0.85
C GLY A 117 13.36 17.26 1.00
N LEU A 118 14.62 17.33 1.38
CA LEU A 118 15.32 18.64 1.46
C LEU A 118 15.42 19.31 0.10
N ASN A 119 15.56 18.52 -0.97
CA ASN A 119 15.73 19.03 -2.33
C ASN A 119 14.57 18.64 -3.26
N GLU A 120 14.04 17.44 -3.14
CA GLU A 120 13.00 16.95 -4.05
C GLU A 120 12.03 16.02 -3.35
N THR A 121 10.74 16.14 -3.71
CA THR A 121 9.67 15.24 -3.25
C THR A 121 8.84 14.82 -4.44
N LEU A 122 8.56 13.51 -4.56
CA LEU A 122 7.68 12.95 -5.58
C LEU A 122 6.49 12.24 -4.95
N PHE A 123 5.31 12.52 -5.48
CA PHE A 123 4.11 11.75 -5.20
C PHE A 123 3.68 11.06 -6.49
N LEU A 124 3.53 9.73 -6.44
CA LEU A 124 3.22 8.92 -7.61
C LEU A 124 1.83 8.32 -7.47
N GLY A 125 1.04 8.34 -8.52
CA GLY A 125 -0.25 7.70 -8.45
C GLY A 125 -1.20 8.01 -9.59
N SER A 126 -2.49 7.89 -9.31
CA SER A 126 -3.57 8.07 -10.28
C SER A 126 -3.87 9.54 -10.54
N ASP A 127 -4.27 9.85 -11.78
CA ASP A 127 -4.78 11.17 -12.19
C ASP A 127 -5.97 11.64 -11.38
N THR A 128 -6.70 10.72 -10.75
CA THR A 128 -7.85 11.07 -9.90
C THR A 128 -7.47 11.95 -8.71
N MET A 129 -6.18 11.98 -8.35
CA MET A 129 -5.65 12.77 -7.24
C MET A 129 -5.28 14.20 -7.60
N ARG A 130 -5.27 14.56 -8.88
CA ARG A 130 -4.77 15.87 -9.33
C ARG A 130 -5.43 17.05 -8.61
N GLY A 131 -6.76 17.07 -8.54
CA GLY A 131 -7.49 18.17 -7.89
C GLY A 131 -7.18 18.30 -6.41
N ALA A 132 -7.19 17.17 -5.69
CA ALA A 132 -6.89 17.14 -4.26
C ALA A 132 -5.45 17.58 -3.96
N ILE A 133 -4.49 17.09 -4.74
CA ILE A 133 -3.08 17.48 -4.57
C ILE A 133 -2.89 18.98 -4.87
N ALA A 134 -3.51 19.49 -5.94
CA ALA A 134 -3.44 20.91 -6.25
C ALA A 134 -4.02 21.77 -5.14
N GLY A 135 -5.09 21.32 -4.48
CA GLY A 135 -5.72 22.04 -3.38
C GLY A 135 -4.99 21.96 -2.05
N LEU A 136 -4.19 20.93 -1.84
CA LEU A 136 -3.54 20.66 -0.54
C LEU A 136 -2.04 20.93 -0.53
N VAL A 137 -1.37 20.79 -1.66
CA VAL A 137 0.09 20.89 -1.74
C VAL A 137 0.49 22.15 -2.49
N PRO A 138 1.02 23.17 -1.79
CA PRO A 138 1.43 24.40 -2.43
C PRO A 138 2.58 24.20 -3.43
N HIS A 139 2.52 24.89 -4.55
CA HIS A 139 3.59 24.94 -5.56
C HIS A 139 3.95 23.57 -6.17
N VAL A 140 3.03 22.62 -6.15
CA VAL A 140 3.23 21.31 -6.76
C VAL A 140 3.30 21.44 -8.29
N THR A 141 4.24 20.72 -8.89
CA THR A 141 4.33 20.56 -10.34
C THR A 141 3.73 19.19 -10.71
N PHE A 142 2.98 19.15 -11.80
CA PHE A 142 2.38 17.88 -12.27
C PHE A 142 3.12 17.38 -13.50
N LEU A 143 3.51 16.09 -13.47
CA LEU A 143 3.98 15.35 -14.63
C LEU A 143 2.95 14.27 -14.92
N ARG A 144 2.47 14.22 -16.15
CA ARG A 144 1.54 13.18 -16.57
C ARG A 144 2.27 12.06 -17.29
N ARG A 145 1.99 10.82 -16.91
CA ARG A 145 2.39 9.62 -17.61
C ARG A 145 1.19 9.05 -18.37
N GLU A 146 1.39 8.70 -19.62
CA GLU A 146 0.35 8.08 -20.44
C GLU A 146 0.74 6.65 -20.78
N ARG A 147 -0.27 5.78 -20.90
CA ARG A 147 -0.05 4.41 -21.33
C ARG A 147 0.15 4.38 -22.84
N MET A 148 1.23 3.79 -23.30
CA MET A 148 1.57 3.70 -24.71
C MET A 148 0.90 2.50 -25.40
N SER A 149 0.51 1.47 -24.64
CA SER A 149 -0.18 0.28 -25.15
C SER A 149 -1.67 0.37 -24.88
N THR A 150 -2.46 -0.40 -25.64
CA THR A 150 -3.90 -0.51 -25.40
C THR A 150 -4.20 -1.59 -24.35
N LEU A 151 -5.30 -1.39 -23.63
CA LEU A 151 -5.85 -2.37 -22.71
C LEU A 151 -7.28 -2.66 -23.19
N LYS A 152 -7.57 -3.92 -23.54
CA LYS A 152 -8.85 -4.29 -24.12
C LYS A 152 -9.56 -5.39 -23.32
N TYR A 153 -10.86 -5.22 -23.16
CA TYR A 153 -11.72 -6.22 -22.56
C TYR A 153 -11.93 -7.40 -23.51
N ALA A 154 -11.68 -8.61 -22.99
CA ALA A 154 -11.76 -9.86 -23.77
C ALA A 154 -12.92 -10.77 -23.32
N GLY A 155 -13.84 -10.27 -22.50
CA GLY A 155 -15.00 -11.01 -22.04
C GLY A 155 -14.68 -12.09 -21.01
N SER A 156 -15.49 -13.14 -20.99
CA SER A 156 -15.33 -14.26 -20.07
C SER A 156 -14.59 -15.41 -20.75
N LYS A 157 -13.63 -16.01 -20.04
CA LYS A 157 -12.92 -17.21 -20.48
C LYS A 157 -12.88 -18.24 -19.37
N LYS A 158 -13.06 -19.51 -19.74
CA LYS A 158 -12.87 -20.62 -18.80
C LYS A 158 -11.39 -20.75 -18.43
N LEU A 159 -11.11 -21.21 -17.20
CA LEU A 159 -9.72 -21.47 -16.76
C LEU A 159 -8.98 -22.42 -17.72
N SER A 160 -9.67 -23.43 -18.24
CA SER A 160 -9.10 -24.40 -19.19
C SER A 160 -8.64 -23.78 -20.51
N ARG A 161 -9.15 -22.58 -20.85
CA ARG A 161 -8.83 -21.87 -22.09
C ARG A 161 -8.03 -20.60 -21.88
N MET A 162 -7.53 -20.42 -20.66
CA MET A 162 -6.74 -19.25 -20.31
C MET A 162 -5.44 -19.22 -21.13
N PRO A 163 -5.09 -18.09 -21.79
CA PRO A 163 -3.84 -18.02 -22.53
C PRO A 163 -2.64 -18.04 -21.58
N ALA A 164 -1.49 -18.48 -22.09
CA ALA A 164 -0.23 -18.41 -21.35
C ALA A 164 0.08 -16.95 -20.98
N ARG A 165 0.80 -16.76 -19.89
CA ARG A 165 1.13 -15.45 -19.30
C ARG A 165 -0.09 -14.69 -18.80
N SER A 166 -1.08 -15.45 -18.32
CA SER A 166 -2.26 -14.89 -17.65
C SER A 166 -2.08 -14.85 -16.14
N ALA A 167 -2.56 -13.77 -15.53
CA ALA A 167 -2.76 -13.66 -14.10
C ALA A 167 -4.24 -13.81 -13.77
N ILE A 168 -4.57 -14.73 -12.88
CA ILE A 168 -5.92 -14.92 -12.39
C ILE A 168 -5.99 -14.34 -10.98
N VAL A 169 -6.94 -13.43 -10.75
CA VAL A 169 -7.02 -12.66 -9.51
C VAL A 169 -8.20 -13.12 -8.67
N GLY A 170 -7.90 -13.46 -7.42
CA GLY A 170 -8.87 -13.76 -6.37
C GLY A 170 -8.74 -12.80 -5.20
N PHE A 171 -9.76 -12.75 -4.32
CA PHE A 171 -9.81 -11.78 -3.24
C PHE A 171 -9.82 -12.39 -1.84
N SER A 172 -9.54 -13.69 -1.75
CA SER A 172 -9.30 -14.37 -0.48
C SER A 172 -8.18 -15.39 -0.65
N VAL A 173 -7.50 -15.71 0.43
CA VAL A 173 -6.45 -16.76 0.45
C VAL A 173 -7.03 -18.09 -0.04
N GLU A 174 -8.20 -18.44 0.46
CA GLU A 174 -8.90 -19.70 0.11
C GLU A 174 -9.22 -19.76 -1.38
N ASN A 175 -9.73 -18.66 -1.94
CA ASN A 175 -10.06 -18.59 -3.35
C ASN A 175 -8.81 -18.68 -4.24
N VAL A 176 -7.73 -18.02 -3.86
CA VAL A 176 -6.45 -18.11 -4.58
C VAL A 176 -5.95 -19.56 -4.62
N TYR A 177 -5.94 -20.26 -3.50
CA TYR A 177 -5.51 -21.66 -3.46
C TYR A 177 -6.44 -22.59 -4.24
N ALA A 178 -7.75 -22.37 -4.20
CA ALA A 178 -8.70 -23.15 -4.98
C ALA A 178 -8.46 -22.99 -6.48
N ILE A 179 -8.22 -21.77 -6.95
CA ILE A 179 -7.91 -21.48 -8.35
C ILE A 179 -6.57 -22.11 -8.74
N ALA A 180 -5.56 -21.98 -7.89
CA ALA A 180 -4.24 -22.58 -8.13
C ALA A 180 -4.32 -24.09 -8.31
N GLU A 181 -5.13 -24.76 -7.50
CA GLU A 181 -5.34 -26.20 -7.61
C GLU A 181 -6.04 -26.59 -8.92
N LEU A 182 -7.03 -25.82 -9.35
CA LEU A 182 -7.69 -26.05 -10.64
C LEU A 182 -6.72 -25.85 -11.82
N ILE A 183 -5.87 -24.84 -11.78
CA ILE A 183 -4.86 -24.62 -12.82
C ILE A 183 -3.85 -25.75 -12.84
N ARG A 184 -3.42 -26.22 -11.68
CA ARG A 184 -2.49 -27.36 -11.58
C ARG A 184 -3.05 -28.59 -12.28
N ARG A 185 -4.33 -28.88 -12.10
CA ARG A 185 -4.99 -30.01 -12.73
C ARG A 185 -5.20 -29.84 -14.23
N GLN A 186 -5.50 -28.61 -14.68
CA GLN A 186 -5.93 -28.34 -16.06
C GLN A 186 -4.80 -27.85 -16.95
N LYS A 187 -3.78 -27.19 -16.39
CA LYS A 187 -2.75 -26.47 -17.12
C LYS A 187 -1.31 -26.81 -16.69
N GLY A 188 -1.14 -27.70 -15.72
CA GLY A 188 0.17 -28.21 -15.32
C GLY A 188 0.84 -27.45 -14.16
N GLY A 189 0.57 -26.19 -13.93
CA GLY A 189 1.11 -25.46 -12.77
C GLY A 189 0.96 -23.96 -12.87
N CYS A 190 1.17 -23.31 -11.72
CA CYS A 190 1.12 -21.85 -11.61
C CYS A 190 2.01 -21.39 -10.45
N ALA A 191 2.36 -20.10 -10.46
CA ALA A 191 2.90 -19.40 -9.32
C ALA A 191 1.77 -18.75 -8.53
N VAL A 192 1.93 -18.64 -7.21
CA VAL A 192 0.98 -17.98 -6.32
C VAL A 192 1.66 -16.79 -5.68
N VAL A 193 1.07 -15.61 -5.83
CA VAL A 193 1.60 -14.36 -5.27
C VAL A 193 0.53 -13.68 -4.42
N MET A 194 0.79 -13.58 -3.12
CA MET A 194 -0.08 -12.89 -2.18
C MET A 194 0.70 -12.45 -0.94
N GLY A 195 0.19 -11.42 -0.27
CA GLY A 195 0.83 -10.83 0.90
C GLY A 195 0.96 -11.76 2.10
N ALA A 196 0.11 -12.78 2.21
CA ALA A 196 0.13 -13.74 3.31
C ALA A 196 1.34 -14.69 3.30
N LEU A 197 2.03 -14.82 2.16
CA LEU A 197 3.23 -15.65 2.06
C LEU A 197 4.43 -14.98 2.74
N SER A 198 5.37 -15.78 3.26
CA SER A 198 6.64 -15.26 3.74
C SER A 198 7.44 -14.62 2.59
N PRO A 199 8.32 -13.65 2.85
CA PRO A 199 9.12 -13.02 1.80
C PRO A 199 9.90 -14.01 0.95
N ARG A 200 10.50 -15.01 1.56
CA ARG A 200 11.25 -16.05 0.85
C ARG A 200 10.36 -16.84 -0.10
N THR A 201 9.18 -17.26 0.34
CA THR A 201 8.22 -18.02 -0.47
C THR A 201 7.69 -17.16 -1.62
N ARG A 202 7.34 -15.89 -1.35
CA ARG A 202 6.87 -14.96 -2.39
C ARG A 202 7.92 -14.78 -3.49
N ASN A 203 9.17 -14.55 -3.10
CA ASN A 203 10.26 -14.35 -4.06
C ASN A 203 10.47 -15.60 -4.93
N ALA A 204 10.39 -16.79 -4.34
CA ALA A 204 10.49 -18.04 -5.08
C ALA A 204 9.34 -18.22 -6.08
N GLN A 205 8.11 -17.88 -5.69
CA GLN A 205 6.95 -17.95 -6.57
C GLN A 205 7.05 -16.96 -7.73
N VAL A 206 7.44 -15.73 -7.46
CA VAL A 206 7.67 -14.70 -8.50
C VAL A 206 8.73 -15.19 -9.49
N ALA A 207 9.84 -15.77 -9.01
CA ALA A 207 10.90 -16.28 -9.85
C ALA A 207 10.42 -17.42 -10.78
N LEU A 208 9.58 -18.33 -10.31
CA LEU A 208 8.99 -19.39 -11.14
C LEU A 208 8.27 -18.82 -12.36
N TYR A 209 7.50 -17.77 -12.16
CA TYR A 209 6.77 -17.11 -13.23
C TYR A 209 7.69 -16.30 -14.13
N GLN A 210 8.58 -15.49 -13.58
CA GLN A 210 9.51 -14.66 -14.35
C GLN A 210 10.44 -15.50 -15.22
N ASN A 211 10.93 -16.64 -14.71
CA ASN A 211 11.84 -17.53 -15.43
C ASN A 211 11.13 -18.39 -16.51
N GLY A 212 9.80 -18.34 -16.56
CA GLY A 212 9.03 -19.14 -17.51
C GLY A 212 8.84 -20.60 -17.10
N ASP A 213 9.15 -20.95 -15.85
CA ASP A 213 8.94 -22.31 -15.34
C ASP A 213 7.44 -22.66 -15.27
N VAL A 214 6.61 -21.64 -15.07
CA VAL A 214 5.16 -21.73 -15.15
C VAL A 214 4.62 -20.58 -16.01
N ASP A 215 3.48 -20.81 -16.68
CA ASP A 215 2.85 -19.83 -17.59
C ASP A 215 1.71 -19.05 -16.95
N TYR A 216 1.32 -19.43 -15.76
CA TYR A 216 0.16 -18.85 -15.06
C TYR A 216 0.54 -18.33 -13.69
N LEU A 217 -0.12 -17.23 -13.32
CA LEU A 217 0.02 -16.61 -12.02
C LEU A 217 -1.36 -16.53 -11.37
N VAL A 218 -1.46 -16.92 -10.11
CA VAL A 218 -2.66 -16.69 -9.30
C VAL A 218 -2.29 -15.75 -8.19
N ALA A 219 -3.03 -14.66 -8.05
CA ALA A 219 -2.67 -13.59 -7.13
C ALA A 219 -3.91 -12.96 -6.48
N THR A 220 -3.67 -12.24 -5.39
CA THR A 220 -4.65 -11.31 -4.84
C THR A 220 -4.60 -9.97 -5.59
N ASP A 221 -5.44 -9.01 -5.20
CA ASP A 221 -5.42 -7.64 -5.75
C ASP A 221 -4.09 -6.91 -5.55
N ALA A 222 -3.21 -7.42 -4.69
CA ALA A 222 -1.84 -6.95 -4.53
C ALA A 222 -1.06 -6.85 -5.86
N ILE A 223 -1.40 -7.66 -6.85
CA ILE A 223 -0.78 -7.61 -8.18
C ILE A 223 -0.96 -6.24 -8.87
N GLY A 224 -2.03 -5.51 -8.54
CA GLY A 224 -2.28 -4.16 -9.07
C GLY A 224 -1.29 -3.11 -8.60
N MET A 225 -0.48 -3.42 -7.60
CA MET A 225 0.38 -2.45 -6.93
C MET A 225 1.87 -2.58 -7.30
N GLY A 226 2.17 -2.91 -8.52
CA GLY A 226 3.47 -2.58 -9.07
C GLY A 226 4.53 -3.67 -9.15
N LEU A 227 4.19 -4.94 -9.00
CA LEU A 227 5.13 -6.01 -9.30
C LEU A 227 5.47 -6.00 -10.80
N ASN A 228 6.76 -6.07 -11.12
CA ASN A 228 7.23 -6.05 -12.51
C ASN A 228 7.17 -7.47 -13.10
N LEU A 229 5.99 -7.85 -13.55
CA LEU A 229 5.71 -9.17 -14.12
C LEU A 229 5.25 -9.04 -15.56
N ASP A 230 5.67 -9.98 -16.41
CA ASP A 230 5.23 -10.04 -17.80
C ASP A 230 3.87 -10.72 -17.90
N ILE A 231 2.81 -9.94 -17.84
CA ILE A 231 1.43 -10.41 -17.88
C ILE A 231 0.79 -9.93 -19.17
N LYS A 232 0.19 -10.83 -19.93
CA LYS A 232 -0.53 -10.51 -21.18
C LYS A 232 -2.02 -10.38 -20.98
N HIS A 233 -2.58 -11.15 -20.04
CA HIS A 233 -4.01 -11.18 -19.76
C HIS A 233 -4.25 -11.23 -18.24
N VAL A 234 -5.16 -10.40 -17.76
CA VAL A 234 -5.63 -10.41 -16.37
C VAL A 234 -7.08 -10.89 -16.34
N ALA A 235 -7.35 -11.96 -15.60
CA ALA A 235 -8.68 -12.54 -15.43
C ALA A 235 -9.16 -12.40 -13.99
N PHE A 236 -10.29 -11.76 -13.81
CA PHE A 236 -10.94 -11.62 -12.51
C PHE A 236 -11.82 -12.84 -12.23
N SER A 237 -11.55 -13.56 -11.16
CA SER A 237 -12.38 -14.69 -10.71
C SER A 237 -13.57 -14.23 -9.87
N ALA A 238 -13.55 -12.99 -9.41
CA ALA A 238 -14.63 -12.32 -8.71
C ALA A 238 -14.52 -10.82 -8.94
N THR A 239 -15.62 -10.10 -8.77
CA THR A 239 -15.70 -8.65 -8.95
C THR A 239 -16.11 -7.92 -7.68
N ALA A 240 -16.14 -8.65 -6.56
CA ALA A 240 -16.42 -8.11 -5.24
C ALA A 240 -15.39 -8.65 -4.24
N LYS A 241 -15.15 -7.86 -3.20
CA LYS A 241 -14.24 -8.25 -2.12
C LYS A 241 -14.80 -7.86 -0.75
N PHE A 242 -14.30 -8.51 0.29
CA PHE A 242 -14.54 -8.11 1.68
C PHE A 242 -13.58 -6.98 2.05
N ASP A 243 -14.10 -5.83 2.46
CA ASP A 243 -13.32 -4.63 2.78
C ASP A 243 -12.99 -4.47 4.27
N GLY A 244 -13.15 -5.54 5.03
CA GLY A 244 -13.00 -5.53 6.49
C GLY A 244 -14.32 -5.34 7.24
N ARG A 245 -15.38 -4.94 6.55
CA ARG A 245 -16.73 -4.72 7.14
C ARG A 245 -17.82 -5.45 6.39
N ARG A 246 -17.80 -5.41 5.07
CA ARG A 246 -18.83 -6.01 4.20
C ARG A 246 -18.25 -6.45 2.87
N MET A 247 -18.98 -7.31 2.18
CA MET A 247 -18.74 -7.57 0.78
C MET A 247 -19.19 -6.37 -0.05
N ARG A 248 -18.35 -5.92 -0.96
CA ARG A 248 -18.68 -4.84 -1.90
C ARG A 248 -18.13 -5.10 -3.28
N ALA A 249 -18.78 -4.54 -4.29
CA ALA A 249 -18.24 -4.53 -5.65
C ALA A 249 -16.94 -3.69 -5.69
N LEU A 250 -16.00 -4.14 -6.49
CA LEU A 250 -14.79 -3.36 -6.78
C LEU A 250 -15.15 -2.13 -7.58
N TYR A 251 -14.55 -0.99 -7.24
CA TYR A 251 -14.71 0.23 -8.01
C TYR A 251 -13.97 0.12 -9.35
N PRO A 252 -14.45 0.82 -10.40
CA PRO A 252 -13.78 0.81 -11.71
C PRO A 252 -12.29 1.14 -11.64
N GLN A 253 -11.87 2.10 -10.81
CA GLN A 253 -10.46 2.44 -10.64
C GLN A 253 -9.65 1.32 -9.97
N GLU A 254 -10.25 0.54 -9.06
CA GLU A 254 -9.58 -0.63 -8.47
C GLU A 254 -9.41 -1.73 -9.52
N LEU A 255 -10.44 -1.97 -10.33
CA LEU A 255 -10.37 -2.92 -11.44
C LEU A 255 -9.31 -2.50 -12.46
N ALA A 256 -9.23 -1.22 -12.78
CA ALA A 256 -8.25 -0.68 -13.72
C ALA A 256 -6.82 -0.80 -13.20
N GLN A 257 -6.61 -0.63 -11.91
CA GLN A 257 -5.30 -0.79 -11.28
C GLN A 257 -4.79 -2.22 -11.47
N ILE A 258 -5.66 -3.20 -11.30
CA ILE A 258 -5.35 -4.62 -11.46
C ILE A 258 -5.22 -4.97 -12.95
N ALA A 259 -6.22 -4.64 -13.75
CA ALA A 259 -6.25 -4.93 -15.19
C ALA A 259 -5.07 -4.26 -15.92
N GLY A 260 -4.66 -3.10 -15.47
CA GLY A 260 -3.56 -2.34 -16.05
C GLY A 260 -2.20 -3.03 -15.96
N ARG A 261 -2.09 -4.13 -15.21
CA ARG A 261 -0.88 -4.97 -15.20
C ARG A 261 -0.73 -5.79 -16.48
N ALA A 262 -1.79 -5.96 -17.27
CA ALA A 262 -1.69 -6.62 -18.56
C ALA A 262 -1.02 -5.70 -19.60
N GLY A 263 -0.10 -6.26 -20.37
CA GLY A 263 0.70 -5.53 -21.36
C GLY A 263 1.92 -4.87 -20.75
N ARG A 264 2.82 -4.42 -21.61
CA ARG A 264 4.10 -3.79 -21.22
C ARG A 264 4.51 -2.79 -22.28
N HIS A 265 4.95 -1.60 -21.88
CA HIS A 265 5.44 -0.57 -22.78
C HIS A 265 4.50 -0.38 -23.99
N THR A 266 4.89 -0.87 -25.17
CA THR A 266 4.10 -0.83 -26.39
C THR A 266 3.32 -2.12 -26.67
N GLU A 267 3.48 -3.17 -25.83
CA GLU A 267 2.73 -4.41 -25.98
C GLU A 267 1.33 -4.27 -25.37
N ASP A 268 0.31 -4.59 -26.17
CA ASP A 268 -1.07 -4.52 -25.73
C ASP A 268 -1.41 -5.60 -24.71
N GLY A 269 -2.30 -5.27 -23.78
CA GLY A 269 -2.81 -6.18 -22.78
C GLY A 269 -4.30 -6.40 -22.94
N THR A 270 -4.77 -7.51 -22.38
CA THR A 270 -6.20 -7.82 -22.30
C THR A 270 -6.61 -8.11 -20.87
N PHE A 271 -7.88 -7.92 -20.57
CA PHE A 271 -8.46 -8.27 -19.29
C PHE A 271 -9.85 -8.85 -19.48
N GLY A 272 -10.31 -9.60 -18.51
CA GLY A 272 -11.64 -10.20 -18.55
C GLY A 272 -11.98 -10.86 -17.24
N VAL A 273 -13.00 -11.69 -17.29
CA VAL A 273 -13.48 -12.46 -16.14
C VAL A 273 -13.35 -13.95 -16.39
N THR A 274 -13.41 -14.75 -15.35
CA THR A 274 -13.37 -16.21 -15.42
C THR A 274 -14.27 -16.80 -14.32
N GLY A 275 -14.54 -18.10 -14.44
CA GLY A 275 -15.38 -18.80 -13.48
C GLY A 275 -16.79 -18.24 -13.42
N GLU A 276 -17.28 -18.02 -12.21
CA GLU A 276 -18.63 -17.53 -11.95
C GLU A 276 -18.71 -15.98 -11.90
N ALA A 277 -17.61 -15.28 -12.12
CA ALA A 277 -17.62 -13.82 -12.14
C ALA A 277 -18.49 -13.32 -13.28
N ARG A 278 -19.33 -12.33 -12.97
CA ARG A 278 -20.19 -11.70 -13.99
C ARG A 278 -19.34 -10.86 -14.93
N PRO A 279 -19.68 -10.86 -16.24
CA PRO A 279 -19.06 -9.91 -17.17
C PRO A 279 -19.23 -8.47 -16.69
N PHE A 280 -18.28 -7.62 -17.03
CA PHE A 280 -18.35 -6.21 -16.67
C PHE A 280 -19.39 -5.47 -17.49
N ASP A 281 -20.07 -4.50 -16.86
CA ASP A 281 -20.95 -3.58 -17.56
C ASP A 281 -20.16 -2.74 -18.57
N GLU A 282 -20.81 -2.32 -19.64
CA GLU A 282 -20.17 -1.52 -20.71
C GLU A 282 -19.53 -0.24 -20.18
N ASP A 283 -20.18 0.45 -19.24
CA ASP A 283 -19.64 1.67 -18.62
C ASP A 283 -18.34 1.42 -17.86
N VAL A 284 -18.25 0.28 -17.17
CA VAL A 284 -17.04 -0.12 -16.44
C VAL A 284 -15.91 -0.45 -17.41
N VAL A 285 -16.23 -1.19 -18.48
CA VAL A 285 -15.27 -1.53 -19.53
C VAL A 285 -14.72 -0.26 -20.18
N GLU A 286 -15.58 0.68 -20.53
CA GLU A 286 -15.17 1.94 -21.13
C GLU A 286 -14.27 2.74 -20.20
N ALA A 287 -14.63 2.84 -18.93
CA ALA A 287 -13.81 3.55 -17.93
C ALA A 287 -12.40 2.95 -17.81
N ILE A 288 -12.31 1.62 -17.81
CA ILE A 288 -11.01 0.92 -17.72
C ILE A 288 -10.21 1.11 -19.01
N GLU A 289 -10.83 0.89 -20.17
CA GLU A 289 -10.14 0.99 -21.47
C GLU A 289 -9.67 2.41 -21.78
N THR A 290 -10.45 3.42 -21.41
CA THR A 290 -10.12 4.84 -21.63
C THR A 290 -9.39 5.48 -20.46
N HIS A 291 -9.29 4.79 -19.34
CA HIS A 291 -8.70 5.28 -18.08
C HIS A 291 -9.31 6.60 -17.62
N ARG A 292 -10.63 6.66 -17.56
CA ARG A 292 -11.40 7.82 -17.10
C ARG A 292 -12.24 7.47 -15.88
N PHE A 293 -11.89 8.07 -14.73
CA PHE A 293 -12.53 7.81 -13.44
C PHE A 293 -12.93 9.10 -12.77
N ALA A 294 -13.88 8.99 -11.83
CA ALA A 294 -14.28 10.13 -11.02
C ALA A 294 -13.09 10.64 -10.19
N PRO A 295 -12.88 11.97 -10.14
CA PRO A 295 -11.83 12.54 -9.28
C PRO A 295 -12.07 12.22 -7.81
N VAL A 296 -10.97 12.03 -7.08
CA VAL A 296 -11.02 11.92 -5.62
C VAL A 296 -11.42 13.27 -5.05
N ARG A 297 -12.46 13.30 -4.21
CA ARG A 297 -13.01 14.51 -3.62
C ARG A 297 -12.58 14.74 -2.19
N LYS A 298 -12.38 13.65 -1.43
CA LYS A 298 -12.03 13.70 -0.02
C LYS A 298 -10.94 12.68 0.27
N LEU A 299 -9.93 13.12 1.01
CA LEU A 299 -8.87 12.27 1.54
C LEU A 299 -9.16 11.99 3.01
N HIS A 300 -8.91 10.74 3.44
CA HIS A 300 -9.03 10.41 4.86
C HIS A 300 -7.88 11.03 5.64
N TRP A 301 -8.22 11.67 6.73
CA TRP A 301 -7.26 12.44 7.53
C TRP A 301 -7.43 12.12 9.01
N ARG A 302 -6.33 12.13 9.74
CA ARG A 302 -6.31 12.03 11.19
C ARG A 302 -5.35 13.06 11.75
N ASN A 303 -5.76 13.72 12.86
CA ASN A 303 -4.93 14.71 13.52
C ASN A 303 -3.61 14.08 13.99
N GLU A 304 -2.50 14.75 13.73
CA GLU A 304 -1.16 14.34 14.14
C GLU A 304 -0.64 15.13 15.35
N ALA A 305 -1.32 16.22 15.71
CA ALA A 305 -0.99 17.00 16.90
C ALA A 305 -1.60 16.34 18.14
N LEU A 306 -0.97 15.27 18.61
CA LEU A 306 -1.51 14.42 19.68
C LEU A 306 -1.24 15.00 21.06
N ASP A 307 -2.22 14.86 21.97
CA ASP A 307 -2.16 15.30 23.36
C ASP A 307 -2.00 14.08 24.28
N PHE A 308 -0.81 13.90 24.81
CA PHE A 308 -0.47 12.78 25.69
C PHE A 308 -0.70 13.10 27.18
N GLY A 309 -1.41 14.17 27.52
CA GLY A 309 -1.68 14.55 28.90
C GLY A 309 -2.41 13.48 29.69
N THR A 310 -3.44 12.91 29.13
CA THR A 310 -4.20 11.76 29.65
C THR A 310 -4.63 10.88 28.49
N ALA A 311 -5.08 9.65 28.80
CA ALA A 311 -5.64 8.77 27.77
C ALA A 311 -6.87 9.39 27.10
N ASP A 312 -7.76 10.03 27.87
CA ASP A 312 -8.95 10.69 27.32
C ASP A 312 -8.59 11.87 26.41
N ARG A 313 -7.56 12.65 26.79
CA ARG A 313 -7.06 13.76 25.97
C ARG A 313 -6.42 13.26 24.67
N LEU A 314 -5.68 12.16 24.75
CA LEU A 314 -5.11 11.51 23.56
C LEU A 314 -6.20 11.05 22.61
N ILE A 315 -7.21 10.35 23.11
CA ILE A 315 -8.34 9.88 22.29
C ILE A 315 -9.04 11.06 21.63
N ARG A 316 -9.32 12.13 22.37
CA ARG A 316 -9.95 13.34 21.80
C ARG A 316 -9.11 13.98 20.72
N SER A 317 -7.79 14.04 20.91
CA SER A 317 -6.89 14.60 19.90
C SER A 317 -6.87 13.76 18.61
N LEU A 318 -6.93 12.43 18.73
CA LEU A 318 -7.03 11.51 17.59
C LEU A 318 -8.37 11.65 16.84
N GLU A 319 -9.42 12.02 17.53
CA GLU A 319 -10.77 12.19 16.97
C GLU A 319 -11.07 13.62 16.51
N GLU A 320 -10.09 14.51 16.54
CA GLU A 320 -10.22 15.91 16.13
C GLU A 320 -10.80 16.02 14.72
N PRO A 321 -11.88 16.78 14.49
CA PRO A 321 -12.44 16.96 13.16
C PRO A 321 -11.58 17.90 12.31
N THR A 322 -11.83 17.91 11.01
CA THR A 322 -11.21 18.84 10.08
C THR A 322 -12.28 19.70 9.38
N SER A 323 -11.95 20.96 9.14
CA SER A 323 -12.77 21.88 8.35
C SER A 323 -12.26 22.04 6.91
N ASN A 324 -11.15 21.37 6.54
CA ASN A 324 -10.61 21.44 5.20
C ASN A 324 -11.53 20.74 4.20
N GLU A 325 -11.84 21.41 3.10
CA GLU A 325 -12.75 20.91 2.07
C GLU A 325 -12.28 19.62 1.38
N TRP A 326 -10.98 19.37 1.36
CA TRP A 326 -10.38 18.18 0.74
C TRP A 326 -10.22 17.01 1.70
N LEU A 327 -10.44 17.22 2.99
CA LEU A 327 -10.18 16.23 4.01
C LEU A 327 -11.47 15.78 4.69
N THR A 328 -11.49 14.51 5.09
CA THR A 328 -12.53 13.96 5.94
C THR A 328 -11.88 13.17 7.07
N ARG A 329 -12.43 13.29 8.29
CA ARG A 329 -11.87 12.53 9.41
C ARG A 329 -11.93 11.04 9.13
N ALA A 330 -10.77 10.37 9.30
CA ALA A 330 -10.68 8.93 9.15
C ALA A 330 -11.60 8.21 10.15
N ARG A 331 -12.20 7.10 9.72
CA ARG A 331 -12.92 6.21 10.63
C ARG A 331 -11.95 5.64 11.67
N GLU A 332 -12.48 5.09 12.76
CA GLU A 332 -11.64 4.51 13.80
C GLU A 332 -10.76 3.39 13.24
N ALA A 333 -9.44 3.61 13.30
CA ALA A 333 -8.46 2.62 12.92
C ALA A 333 -8.21 1.65 14.07
N ASP A 334 -7.56 0.52 13.79
CA ASP A 334 -7.29 -0.54 14.77
C ASP A 334 -6.50 -0.04 15.98
N ASP A 335 -5.55 0.87 15.78
CA ASP A 335 -4.75 1.44 16.86
C ASP A 335 -5.62 2.25 17.85
N LEU A 336 -6.56 3.04 17.34
CA LEU A 336 -7.48 3.80 18.17
C LEU A 336 -8.46 2.89 18.89
N LEU A 337 -8.97 1.86 18.23
CA LEU A 337 -9.84 0.86 18.86
C LEU A 337 -9.11 0.13 20.00
N SER A 338 -7.85 -0.25 19.77
CA SER A 338 -7.00 -0.86 20.81
C SER A 338 -6.76 0.09 21.98
N LEU A 339 -6.49 1.36 21.70
CA LEU A 339 -6.31 2.38 22.73
C LEU A 339 -7.55 2.52 23.61
N LYS A 340 -8.73 2.62 23.00
CA LYS A 340 -9.99 2.71 23.74
C LYS A 340 -10.23 1.48 24.62
N ALA A 341 -9.94 0.30 24.08
CA ALA A 341 -10.11 -0.96 24.82
C ALA A 341 -9.15 -1.06 26.02
N LEU A 342 -7.86 -0.78 25.80
CA LEU A 342 -6.86 -0.88 26.87
C LEU A 342 -7.05 0.21 27.94
N ALA A 343 -7.31 1.45 27.53
CA ALA A 343 -7.53 2.55 28.47
C ALA A 343 -8.76 2.36 29.36
N ALA A 344 -9.71 1.54 28.95
CA ALA A 344 -10.88 1.18 29.75
C ALA A 344 -10.58 0.12 30.82
N LEU A 345 -9.47 -0.62 30.71
CA LEU A 345 -9.10 -1.65 31.68
C LEU A 345 -8.53 -1.00 32.96
N PRO A 346 -9.05 -1.35 34.16
CA PRO A 346 -8.55 -0.76 35.40
C PRO A 346 -7.06 -0.96 35.63
N GLU A 347 -6.52 -2.15 35.32
CA GLU A 347 -5.11 -2.48 35.45
C GLU A 347 -4.19 -1.65 34.55
N VAL A 348 -4.69 -1.19 33.41
CA VAL A 348 -3.96 -0.28 32.51
C VAL A 348 -4.12 1.16 33.00
N ARG A 349 -5.35 1.57 33.30
CA ARG A 349 -5.68 2.94 33.73
C ARG A 349 -4.88 3.35 34.95
N ASP A 350 -4.73 2.47 35.92
CA ASP A 350 -4.00 2.75 37.16
C ASP A 350 -2.50 2.99 36.95
N LYS A 351 -1.97 2.57 35.81
CA LYS A 351 -0.55 2.77 35.44
C LYS A 351 -0.31 4.01 34.61
N LEU A 352 -1.36 4.69 34.15
CA LEU A 352 -1.26 5.91 33.34
C LEU A 352 -1.09 7.16 34.20
N THR A 353 -0.01 7.20 34.99
CA THR A 353 0.23 8.23 36.01
C THR A 353 0.93 9.48 35.48
N GLU A 354 1.49 9.40 34.26
CA GLU A 354 2.24 10.50 33.65
C GLU A 354 2.17 10.41 32.11
N PRO A 355 2.42 11.54 31.40
CA PRO A 355 2.34 11.58 29.92
C PRO A 355 3.20 10.55 29.21
N LYS A 356 4.40 10.24 29.72
CA LYS A 356 5.28 9.24 29.12
C LYS A 356 4.65 7.84 29.07
N ARG A 357 3.83 7.50 30.06
CA ARG A 357 3.11 6.22 30.09
C ARG A 357 1.94 6.20 29.13
N VAL A 358 1.26 7.34 28.95
CA VAL A 358 0.21 7.49 27.92
C VAL A 358 0.84 7.30 26.53
N GLN A 359 2.00 7.91 26.30
CA GLN A 359 2.71 7.73 25.03
C GLN A 359 3.15 6.27 24.82
N LEU A 360 3.66 5.61 25.86
CA LEU A 360 4.02 4.20 25.82
C LEU A 360 2.81 3.33 25.48
N LEU A 361 1.65 3.60 26.09
CA LEU A 361 0.41 2.90 25.75
C LEU A 361 0.06 3.07 24.28
N TRP A 362 0.17 4.29 23.75
CA TRP A 362 -0.08 4.56 22.34
C TRP A 362 0.86 3.77 21.42
N ASP A 363 2.15 3.75 21.74
CA ASP A 363 3.14 2.99 20.97
C ASP A 363 2.80 1.49 20.94
N VAL A 364 2.36 0.94 22.07
CA VAL A 364 1.91 -0.47 22.16
C VAL A 364 0.65 -0.71 21.33
N CYS A 365 -0.32 0.20 21.38
CA CYS A 365 -1.56 0.08 20.62
C CYS A 365 -1.35 0.12 19.10
N ARG A 366 -0.23 0.68 18.64
CA ARG A 366 0.12 0.75 17.23
C ARG A 366 0.77 -0.54 16.71
N ILE A 367 1.03 -1.51 17.55
CA ILE A 367 1.53 -2.83 17.13
C ILE A 367 0.43 -3.52 16.33
N PRO A 368 0.70 -3.89 15.06
CA PRO A 368 -0.32 -4.50 14.22
C PRO A 368 -0.72 -5.90 14.68
N ASP A 369 -1.96 -6.26 14.41
CA ASP A 369 -2.44 -7.63 14.60
C ASP A 369 -2.11 -8.47 13.37
N PHE A 370 -0.94 -9.08 13.37
CA PHE A 370 -0.46 -9.89 12.25
C PHE A 370 -1.21 -11.22 12.08
N ARG A 371 -1.97 -11.63 13.09
CA ARG A 371 -2.70 -12.91 13.06
C ARG A 371 -4.11 -12.76 12.54
N SER A 372 -4.55 -11.55 12.24
CA SER A 372 -5.93 -11.23 11.89
C SER A 372 -6.94 -11.75 12.93
N SER A 373 -6.47 -12.00 14.16
CA SER A 373 -7.32 -12.33 15.28
C SER A 373 -7.97 -11.04 15.75
N THR A 374 -9.24 -10.88 15.43
CA THR A 374 -10.00 -9.70 15.83
C THR A 374 -10.42 -9.80 17.28
N GLY A 375 -10.12 -8.76 18.08
CA GLY A 375 -10.74 -8.55 19.36
C GLY A 375 -9.94 -9.02 20.56
N PRO A 376 -10.47 -9.94 21.40
CA PRO A 376 -9.96 -10.17 22.76
C PRO A 376 -8.52 -10.67 22.84
N GLU A 377 -8.08 -11.47 21.90
CA GLU A 377 -6.72 -12.04 21.91
C GLU A 377 -5.65 -10.99 21.69
N HIS A 378 -5.87 -10.10 20.71
CA HIS A 378 -4.93 -9.01 20.44
C HIS A 378 -4.89 -8.02 21.60
N THR A 379 -6.03 -7.66 22.15
CA THR A 379 -6.14 -6.78 23.33
C THR A 379 -5.39 -7.39 24.52
N THR A 380 -5.52 -8.69 24.75
CA THR A 380 -4.81 -9.39 25.83
C THR A 380 -3.30 -9.34 25.61
N LEU A 381 -2.83 -9.58 24.39
CA LEU A 381 -1.42 -9.51 24.06
C LEU A 381 -0.86 -8.10 24.28
N LEU A 382 -1.54 -7.07 23.79
CA LEU A 382 -1.12 -5.67 23.97
C LEU A 382 -1.08 -5.30 25.44
N THR A 383 -2.05 -5.74 26.24
CA THR A 383 -2.07 -5.50 27.70
C THR A 383 -0.84 -6.09 28.36
N LYS A 384 -0.48 -7.33 28.04
CA LYS A 384 0.72 -7.99 28.56
C LYS A 384 2.01 -7.26 28.18
N ILE A 385 2.10 -6.81 26.93
CA ILE A 385 3.26 -6.04 26.45
C ILE A 385 3.38 -4.74 27.23
N PHE A 386 2.27 -4.01 27.39
CA PHE A 386 2.26 -2.76 28.15
C PHE A 386 2.69 -2.96 29.60
N GLU A 387 2.14 -3.94 30.29
CA GLU A 387 2.47 -4.24 31.68
C GLU A 387 3.96 -4.63 31.83
N PHE A 388 4.47 -5.42 30.91
CA PHE A 388 5.88 -5.81 30.88
C PHE A 388 6.80 -4.59 30.75
N LEU A 389 6.51 -3.70 29.80
CA LEU A 389 7.32 -2.51 29.55
C LEU A 389 7.25 -1.52 30.72
N VAL A 390 6.11 -1.36 31.33
CA VAL A 390 5.96 -0.54 32.56
C VAL A 390 6.77 -1.13 33.70
N GLY A 391 6.72 -2.45 33.90
CA GLY A 391 7.49 -3.15 34.91
C GLY A 391 9.00 -3.03 34.75
N ARG A 392 9.48 -2.77 33.55
CA ARG A 392 10.89 -2.51 33.24
C ARG A 392 11.28 -1.02 33.34
N GLY A 393 10.38 -0.18 33.83
CA GLY A 393 10.62 1.25 33.99
C GLY A 393 10.55 2.06 32.71
N LEU A 394 10.10 1.47 31.60
CA LEU A 394 9.90 2.19 30.35
C LEU A 394 8.65 3.05 30.43
N GLY A 395 8.71 4.29 29.89
CA GLY A 395 7.61 5.25 29.96
C GLY A 395 7.44 5.93 31.30
N GLY A 396 8.38 5.72 32.23
CA GLY A 396 8.43 6.37 33.55
C GLY A 396 9.82 6.90 33.85
N GLY A 397 9.91 8.04 34.39
CA GLY A 397 11.10 8.56 34.90
C GLY A 397 11.97 9.42 34.79
#